data_f55481d5f47d4b511c1d4f5e1eaeab5c
#
_entry.id   f55481d5f47d4b511c1d4f5e1eaeab5c
#
_cell.length_a   1.000
_cell.length_b   1.000
_cell.length_c   1.000
_cell.angle_alpha   90.00
_cell.angle_beta   90.00
_cell.angle_gamma   90.00
#
_symmetry.space_group_name_H-M   'P 1'
#
loop_
_entity.id
_entity.type
_entity.pdbx_description
1 polymer ?
#
loop_
_entity_poly.entity_id
_entity_poly.type
_entity_poly.pdbx_seq_one_letter_code
_entity_poly.pdbx_strand_id
1 'polypeptide(L)'
;MIKIGINGFGRIGRLAFRSAIKRSNIQIVGINDLLDVEYLAYMLKYDSVHGQFDGDVEVKDGKLLVNGNLIRITAERDPANLKWDEVGAEYVIESTGFFLTEETAGKHLEAGAKKVVLSAPSKDH
;
A
#
# COMPACT_ATOMS: atom_id res chain seq x y z
N MET A 1 -14.07 -0.08 10.93
CA MET A 1 -13.41 -0.31 9.64
C MET A 1 -11.90 -0.40 9.85
N ILE A 2 -11.27 -1.40 9.26
CA ILE A 2 -9.84 -1.61 9.38
C ILE A 2 -9.13 -0.75 8.33
N LYS A 3 -8.20 0.08 8.76
CA LYS A 3 -7.44 0.95 7.86
C LYS A 3 -6.06 0.38 7.61
N ILE A 4 -5.70 0.26 6.34
CA ILE A 4 -4.48 -0.43 5.92
C ILE A 4 -3.62 0.49 5.05
N GLY A 5 -2.31 0.47 5.31
CA GLY A 5 -1.31 1.05 4.43
C GLY A 5 -0.57 -0.04 3.68
N ILE A 6 -0.07 0.29 2.50
CA ILE A 6 0.70 -0.64 1.68
C ILE A 6 2.06 -0.01 1.40
N ASN A 7 3.13 -0.72 1.74
CA ASN A 7 4.48 -0.32 1.37
C ASN A 7 4.96 -1.19 0.23
N GLY A 8 5.09 -0.60 -0.94
CA GLY A 8 5.45 -1.29 -2.16
C GLY A 8 4.23 -1.67 -2.99
N PHE A 9 4.04 -1.01 -4.12
CA PHE A 9 2.87 -1.24 -4.98
C PHE A 9 3.27 -2.03 -6.22
N GLY A 10 4.09 -3.05 -6.02
CA GLY A 10 4.43 -4.00 -7.05
C GLY A 10 3.30 -5.02 -7.23
N ARG A 11 3.64 -6.18 -7.78
CA ARG A 11 2.66 -7.21 -8.09
C ARG A 11 1.85 -7.65 -6.88
N ILE A 12 2.54 -7.93 -5.78
CA ILE A 12 1.88 -8.41 -4.56
C ILE A 12 1.08 -7.29 -3.89
N GLY A 13 1.63 -6.08 -3.85
CA GLY A 13 0.92 -4.93 -3.28
C GLY A 13 -0.36 -4.62 -4.05
N ARG A 14 -0.32 -4.67 -5.38
CA ARG A 14 -1.50 -4.47 -6.20
C ARG A 14 -2.55 -5.56 -6.00
N LEU A 15 -2.11 -6.82 -5.86
CA LEU A 15 -3.03 -7.91 -5.60
C LEU A 15 -3.71 -7.73 -4.24
N ALA A 16 -2.94 -7.38 -3.22
CA ALA A 16 -3.48 -7.10 -1.89
C ALA A 16 -4.48 -5.95 -1.93
N PHE A 17 -4.16 -4.89 -2.67
CA PHE A 17 -5.06 -3.75 -2.84
C PHE A 17 -6.38 -4.19 -3.47
N ARG A 18 -6.33 -4.93 -4.57
CA ARG A 18 -7.53 -5.38 -5.26
C ARG A 18 -8.41 -6.28 -4.38
N SER A 19 -7.78 -7.11 -3.57
CA SER A 19 -8.53 -7.96 -2.64
C SER A 19 -9.16 -7.14 -1.52
N ALA A 20 -8.43 -6.17 -0.99
CA ALA A 20 -8.89 -5.37 0.14
C ALA A 20 -10.09 -4.49 -0.21
N ILE A 21 -10.09 -3.84 -1.37
CA ILE A 21 -11.16 -2.91 -1.72
C ILE A 21 -12.49 -3.60 -1.99
N LYS A 22 -12.48 -4.91 -2.18
CA LYS A 22 -13.72 -5.67 -2.35
C LYS A 22 -14.42 -5.94 -1.01
N ARG A 23 -13.75 -5.65 0.11
CA ARG A 23 -14.29 -5.90 1.43
C ARG A 23 -14.84 -4.61 2.03
N SER A 24 -16.05 -4.67 2.57
CA SER A 24 -16.71 -3.49 3.11
C SER A 24 -16.13 -3.01 4.44
N ASN A 25 -15.37 -3.86 5.12
CA ASN A 25 -14.80 -3.54 6.43
C ASN A 25 -13.33 -3.13 6.37
N ILE A 26 -12.76 -2.98 5.18
CA ILE A 26 -11.36 -2.61 4.99
C ILE A 26 -11.27 -1.36 4.13
N GLN A 27 -10.38 -0.45 4.51
CA GLN A 27 -10.10 0.76 3.75
C GLN A 27 -8.59 0.89 3.58
N ILE A 28 -8.15 1.07 2.34
CA ILE A 28 -6.74 1.39 2.06
C ILE A 28 -6.60 2.91 2.19
N VAL A 29 -5.73 3.36 3.09
CA VAL A 29 -5.58 4.79 3.40
C VAL A 29 -4.27 5.38 2.92
N GLY A 30 -3.28 4.56 2.61
CA GLY A 30 -2.00 5.05 2.12
C GLY A 30 -1.23 4.00 1.37
N ILE A 31 -0.46 4.43 0.37
CA ILE A 31 0.44 3.58 -0.40
C ILE A 31 1.77 4.31 -0.48
N ASN A 32 2.85 3.59 -0.21
CA ASN A 32 4.20 4.10 -0.40
C ASN A 32 4.88 3.32 -1.51
N ASP A 33 5.41 4.04 -2.49
CA ASP A 33 6.21 3.47 -3.55
C ASP A 33 7.08 4.59 -4.13
N LEU A 34 8.26 4.25 -4.64
CA LEU A 34 9.18 5.25 -5.17
C LEU A 34 8.80 5.75 -6.56
N LEU A 35 7.88 5.08 -7.23
CA LEU A 35 7.37 5.52 -8.52
C LEU A 35 6.32 6.60 -8.34
N ASP A 36 6.09 7.41 -9.39
CA ASP A 36 5.14 8.51 -9.27
C ASP A 36 3.69 7.99 -9.26
N VAL A 37 2.79 8.85 -8.77
CA VAL A 37 1.39 8.47 -8.56
C VAL A 37 0.68 8.14 -9.87
N GLU A 38 1.03 8.82 -10.96
CA GLU A 38 0.39 8.58 -12.25
C GLU A 38 0.74 7.19 -12.78
N TYR A 39 2.00 6.78 -12.58
CA TYR A 39 2.43 5.45 -12.96
C TYR A 39 1.76 4.38 -12.09
N LEU A 40 1.61 4.65 -10.79
CA LEU A 40 0.90 3.72 -9.90
C LEU A 40 -0.55 3.55 -10.33
N ALA A 41 -1.21 4.63 -10.72
CA ALA A 41 -2.57 4.57 -11.22
C ALA A 41 -2.65 3.74 -12.50
N TYR A 42 -1.71 3.96 -13.42
CA TYR A 42 -1.65 3.20 -14.67
C TYR A 42 -1.47 1.71 -14.40
N MET A 43 -0.53 1.36 -13.52
CA MET A 43 -0.30 -0.04 -13.19
C MET A 43 -1.53 -0.70 -12.56
N LEU A 44 -2.26 0.03 -11.73
CA LEU A 44 -3.46 -0.52 -11.12
C LEU A 44 -4.54 -0.78 -12.16
N LYS A 45 -4.74 0.18 -13.08
CA LYS A 45 -5.77 0.04 -14.12
C LYS A 45 -5.47 -1.09 -15.10
N TYR A 46 -4.22 -1.23 -15.52
CA TYR A 46 -3.84 -2.05 -16.67
C TYR A 46 -2.84 -3.14 -16.29
N ASP A 47 -2.99 -3.72 -15.12
CA ASP A 47 -2.12 -4.80 -14.67
C ASP A 47 -2.30 -6.02 -15.57
N SER A 48 -1.25 -6.38 -16.31
CA SER A 48 -1.32 -7.49 -17.27
C SER A 48 -1.41 -8.86 -16.59
N VAL A 49 -1.02 -8.95 -15.33
CA VAL A 49 -1.07 -10.21 -14.58
C VAL A 49 -2.44 -10.43 -13.95
N HIS A 50 -3.01 -9.39 -13.37
CA HIS A 50 -4.28 -9.47 -12.63
C HIS A 50 -5.49 -9.00 -13.46
N GLY A 51 -5.25 -8.55 -14.69
CA GLY A 51 -6.30 -8.04 -15.54
C GLY A 51 -6.65 -6.58 -15.28
N GLN A 52 -7.54 -6.04 -16.08
CA GLN A 52 -7.99 -4.66 -15.93
C GLN A 52 -8.75 -4.49 -14.63
N PHE A 53 -8.47 -3.40 -13.93
CA PHE A 53 -9.12 -3.12 -12.65
C PHE A 53 -10.60 -2.77 -12.88
N ASP A 54 -11.46 -3.42 -12.12
CA ASP A 54 -12.90 -3.16 -12.19
C ASP A 54 -13.25 -2.08 -11.16
N GLY A 55 -13.20 -0.83 -11.60
CA GLY A 55 -13.49 0.31 -10.75
C GLY A 55 -12.89 1.58 -11.32
N ASP A 56 -13.14 2.69 -10.66
CA ASP A 56 -12.66 4.01 -11.05
C ASP A 56 -11.33 4.33 -10.37
N VAL A 57 -10.33 4.66 -11.17
CA VAL A 57 -9.01 5.07 -10.65
C VAL A 57 -8.66 6.41 -11.26
N GLU A 58 -8.42 7.41 -10.42
CA GLU A 58 -8.02 8.74 -10.85
C GLU A 58 -6.86 9.24 -10.00
N VAL A 59 -6.14 10.23 -10.52
CA VAL A 59 -5.11 10.94 -9.76
C VAL A 59 -5.63 12.33 -9.45
N LYS A 60 -5.60 12.69 -8.18
CA LYS A 60 -6.08 13.99 -7.73
C LYS A 60 -5.13 14.56 -6.67
N ASP A 61 -4.51 15.72 -6.98
CA ASP A 61 -3.61 16.40 -6.05
C ASP A 61 -2.49 15.51 -5.51
N GLY A 62 -1.90 14.68 -6.38
CA GLY A 62 -0.82 13.79 -5.99
C GLY A 62 -1.25 12.56 -5.21
N LYS A 63 -2.55 12.30 -5.15
CA LYS A 63 -3.12 11.15 -4.46
C LYS A 63 -3.90 10.28 -5.43
N LEU A 64 -4.14 9.03 -5.04
CA LEU A 64 -5.03 8.17 -5.79
C LEU A 64 -6.45 8.34 -5.29
N LEU A 65 -7.37 8.49 -6.22
CA LEU A 65 -8.80 8.46 -5.92
C LEU A 65 -9.36 7.18 -6.55
N VAL A 66 -9.74 6.23 -5.70
CA VAL A 66 -10.25 4.94 -6.14
C VAL A 66 -11.66 4.75 -5.61
N ASN A 67 -12.61 4.61 -6.53
CA ASN A 67 -14.03 4.44 -6.20
C ASN A 67 -14.52 5.52 -5.21
N GLY A 68 -14.02 6.75 -5.37
CA GLY A 68 -14.40 7.87 -4.51
C GLY A 68 -13.62 8.01 -3.21
N ASN A 69 -12.66 7.13 -2.95
CA ASN A 69 -11.84 7.20 -1.73
C ASN A 69 -10.45 7.72 -2.05
N LEU A 70 -10.03 8.77 -1.34
CA LEU A 70 -8.68 9.30 -1.49
C LEU A 70 -7.68 8.47 -0.71
N ILE A 71 -6.56 8.16 -1.36
CA ILE A 71 -5.49 7.36 -0.78
C ILE A 71 -4.21 8.20 -0.83
N ARG A 72 -3.56 8.40 0.33
CA ARG A 72 -2.31 9.14 0.39
C ARG A 72 -1.21 8.36 -0.31
N ILE A 73 -0.43 9.06 -1.15
CA ILE A 73 0.71 8.45 -1.84
C ILE A 73 1.99 9.08 -1.31
N THR A 74 2.94 8.25 -0.94
CA THR A 74 4.26 8.69 -0.50
C THR A 74 5.34 8.00 -1.32
N ALA A 75 6.52 8.61 -1.36
CA ALA A 75 7.68 8.06 -2.06
C ALA A 75 8.88 8.08 -1.11
N GLU A 76 8.72 7.46 0.05
CA GLU A 76 9.69 7.50 1.13
C GLU A 76 10.52 6.22 1.14
N ARG A 77 11.84 6.35 1.24
CA ARG A 77 12.74 5.20 1.28
C ARG A 77 12.86 4.60 2.67
N ASP A 78 12.76 5.44 3.70
CA ASP A 78 12.86 4.97 5.08
C ASP A 78 11.46 4.77 5.65
N PRO A 79 11.07 3.52 5.97
CA PRO A 79 9.74 3.26 6.49
C PRO A 79 9.41 4.01 7.78
N ALA A 80 10.40 4.37 8.58
CA ALA A 80 10.16 5.11 9.82
C ALA A 80 9.57 6.50 9.57
N ASN A 81 9.74 7.05 8.37
CA ASN A 81 9.25 8.37 8.01
C ASN A 81 7.88 8.36 7.32
N LEU A 82 7.21 7.22 7.28
CA LEU A 82 5.95 7.09 6.55
C LEU A 82 4.76 7.73 7.27
N LYS A 83 4.88 7.94 8.57
CA LYS A 83 3.83 8.60 9.36
C LYS A 83 2.45 7.97 9.13
N TRP A 84 2.39 6.66 9.32
CA TRP A 84 1.15 5.92 9.15
C TRP A 84 0.03 6.42 10.07
N ASP A 85 0.41 6.98 11.21
CA ASP A 85 -0.55 7.54 12.16
C ASP A 85 -1.32 8.73 11.58
N GLU A 86 -0.72 9.47 10.65
CA GLU A 86 -1.40 10.62 10.03
C GLU A 86 -2.59 10.22 9.18
N VAL A 87 -2.58 9.02 8.63
CA VAL A 87 -3.70 8.51 7.84
C VAL A 87 -4.51 7.47 8.60
N GLY A 88 -4.14 7.20 9.84
CA GLY A 88 -4.84 6.24 10.67
C GLY A 88 -4.65 4.79 10.26
N ALA A 89 -3.56 4.48 9.56
CA ALA A 89 -3.29 3.10 9.15
C ALA A 89 -2.95 2.26 10.38
N GLU A 90 -3.74 1.24 10.63
CA GLU A 90 -3.53 0.32 11.75
C GLU A 90 -2.63 -0.83 11.36
N TYR A 91 -2.81 -1.34 10.16
CA TYR A 91 -2.02 -2.43 9.61
C TYR A 91 -1.26 -1.93 8.40
N VAL A 92 -0.04 -2.43 8.21
CA VAL A 92 0.75 -2.12 7.03
C VAL A 92 1.14 -3.42 6.36
N ILE A 93 0.88 -3.52 5.06
CA ILE A 93 1.31 -4.64 4.24
C ILE A 93 2.67 -4.28 3.65
N GLU A 94 3.70 -5.01 4.03
CA GLU A 94 5.05 -4.80 3.54
C GLU A 94 5.27 -5.73 2.34
N SER A 95 5.31 -5.17 1.13
CA SER A 95 5.40 -5.95 -0.10
C SER A 95 6.49 -5.46 -1.06
N THR A 96 7.48 -4.72 -0.55
CA THR A 96 8.59 -4.27 -1.39
C THR A 96 9.58 -5.38 -1.74
N GLY A 97 9.63 -6.42 -0.93
CA GLY A 97 10.64 -7.45 -1.07
C GLY A 97 11.99 -7.10 -0.45
N PHE A 98 12.18 -5.85 -0.02
CA PHE A 98 13.44 -5.41 0.58
C PHE A 98 13.42 -5.43 2.10
N PHE A 99 12.25 -5.32 2.69
CA PHE A 99 12.09 -5.12 4.12
C PHE A 99 11.39 -6.31 4.76
N LEU A 100 12.13 -7.43 4.84
CA LEU A 100 11.58 -8.70 5.33
C LEU A 100 12.06 -9.08 6.73
N THR A 101 12.62 -8.13 7.48
CA THR A 101 13.15 -8.40 8.81
C THR A 101 12.30 -7.75 9.89
N GLU A 102 12.44 -8.23 11.13
CA GLU A 102 11.79 -7.64 12.27
C GLU A 102 12.21 -6.18 12.48
N GLU A 103 13.47 -5.87 12.18
CA GLU A 103 13.97 -4.51 12.29
C GLU A 103 13.18 -3.57 11.38
N THR A 104 12.92 -3.99 10.16
CA THR A 104 12.17 -3.17 9.20
C THR A 104 10.70 -3.08 9.58
N ALA A 105 10.13 -4.18 10.04
CA ALA A 105 8.76 -4.15 10.55
C ALA A 105 8.67 -3.17 11.74
N GLY A 106 9.69 -3.13 12.58
CA GLY A 106 9.75 -2.18 13.69
C GLY A 106 9.72 -0.73 13.23
N LYS A 107 10.31 -0.42 12.07
CA LYS A 107 10.26 0.94 11.53
C LYS A 107 8.84 1.36 11.16
N HIS A 108 8.04 0.45 10.65
CA HIS A 108 6.63 0.75 10.40
C HIS A 108 5.87 1.02 11.69
N LEU A 109 6.20 0.29 12.75
CA LEU A 109 5.60 0.53 14.06
C LEU A 109 5.98 1.91 14.60
N GLU A 110 7.24 2.33 14.40
CA GLU A 110 7.69 3.67 14.76
C GLU A 110 6.94 4.73 13.97
N ALA A 111 6.54 4.44 12.73
CA ALA A 111 5.78 5.36 11.90
C ALA A 111 4.30 5.42 12.29
N GLY A 112 3.88 4.63 13.27
CA GLY A 112 2.52 4.69 13.80
C GLY A 112 1.64 3.50 13.50
N ALA A 113 2.12 2.52 12.74
CA ALA A 113 1.34 1.30 12.49
C ALA A 113 1.26 0.45 13.74
N LYS A 114 0.15 -0.25 13.92
CA LYS A 114 -0.02 -1.16 15.04
C LYS A 114 0.51 -2.56 14.74
N LYS A 115 0.38 -3.00 13.50
CA LYS A 115 0.87 -4.30 13.05
C LYS A 115 1.39 -4.21 11.64
N VAL A 116 2.34 -5.07 11.32
CA VAL A 116 2.94 -5.16 9.99
C VAL A 116 2.79 -6.58 9.48
N VAL A 117 2.30 -6.72 8.25
CA VAL A 117 2.16 -8.01 7.58
C VAL A 117 3.20 -8.07 6.47
N LEU A 118 4.07 -9.05 6.51
CA LEU A 118 5.07 -9.28 5.46
C LEU A 118 4.42 -10.16 4.40
N SER A 119 4.08 -9.58 3.27
CA SER A 119 3.34 -10.29 2.23
C SER A 119 4.19 -10.88 1.13
N ALA A 120 5.46 -10.47 1.03
CA ALA A 120 6.38 -11.04 0.06
C ALA A 120 6.86 -12.40 0.56
N PRO A 121 7.16 -13.35 -0.35
CA PRO A 121 7.75 -14.63 0.07
C PRO A 121 9.06 -14.39 0.80
N SER A 122 9.21 -14.97 1.97
CA SER A 122 10.45 -14.87 2.71
C SER A 122 11.52 -15.72 2.03
N LYS A 123 12.75 -15.24 2.05
CA LYS A 123 13.87 -16.02 1.52
C LYS A 123 14.28 -17.15 2.46
N ASP A 124 13.70 -17.18 3.64
CA ASP A 124 14.07 -18.12 4.68
C ASP A 124 13.23 -19.39 4.70
N HIS A 125 12.34 -19.53 3.76
CA HIS A 125 11.51 -20.75 3.69
C HIS A 125 11.67 -21.50 2.42
#